data_9fc58ad84e0c80c04abd028cb2361c18
#
_entry.id   9fc58ad84e0c80c04abd028cb2361c18
#
_cell.length_a   1.000
_cell.length_b   1.000
_cell.length_c   1.000
_cell.angle_alpha   90.00
_cell.angle_beta   90.00
_cell.angle_gamma   90.00
#
_symmetry.space_group_name_H-M   'P 1'
#
loop_
_entity.id
_entity.type
_entity.pdbx_description
1 polymer ?
#
loop_
_entity_poly.entity_id
_entity_poly.type
_entity_poly.pdbx_seq_one_letter_code
_entity_poly.pdbx_strand_id
1 'polypeptide(L)'
;NFEDVPPELMAGVDVYKNPSAEQIEGGISGLVNLRTALPFDIKGQRISGSIEGTYSELKKGKTRPAGSVLYSNRWQTGIGEIGALVNFASSRSVTRTDAFQVEPYYPVAGAEPGRTVWIPKGAQWRTLDFDRKRQGTYGALQWKKDNTLKSHLTWFRSKYDMRWDENALFSAEGNPTDLRVENGVYDANGAFLSGVITNPTAGSIEYANNARTASRDSTTTDIAWNIEWKPASNWTFTSDFQHVKATSDGFDSTVALGTLMPELNLDLTGSLPRIIFNGAQAAAMSDPNNFFWAFSQEHQDRSIATQKAWKGDVKYDFDHPVLRDLRVGVRLTDRDGKTINSNPNYNWVGISQRWMMPWQINQ
;
A
#
# COMPACT_ATOMS: atom_id res chain seq x y z
N ASN A 1 -0.17 -6.00 4.73
CA ASN A 1 0.62 -5.80 3.50
C ASN A 1 2.09 -6.15 3.75
N PHE A 2 2.82 -6.62 2.70
CA PHE A 2 4.28 -6.85 2.77
C PHE A 2 5.04 -5.55 3.13
N GLU A 3 4.50 -4.41 2.76
CA GLU A 3 5.08 -3.09 3.07
C GLU A 3 5.09 -2.76 4.56
N ASP A 4 4.24 -3.40 5.36
CA ASP A 4 4.12 -3.16 6.79
C ASP A 4 5.25 -3.86 7.58
N VAL A 5 5.97 -4.80 6.94
CA VAL A 5 7.03 -5.59 7.56
C VAL A 5 8.39 -5.01 7.22
N PRO A 6 9.20 -4.59 8.21
CA PRO A 6 10.58 -4.18 7.95
C PRO A 6 11.41 -5.35 7.39
N PRO A 7 12.04 -5.18 6.21
CA PRO A 7 12.81 -6.26 5.60
C PRO A 7 14.01 -6.71 6.44
N GLU A 8 14.52 -5.84 7.29
CA GLU A 8 15.65 -6.09 8.19
C GLU A 8 15.34 -7.15 9.26
N LEU A 9 14.05 -7.45 9.47
CA LEU A 9 13.61 -8.51 10.39
C LEU A 9 13.54 -9.89 9.71
N MET A 10 13.66 -9.95 8.38
CA MET A 10 13.52 -11.17 7.60
C MET A 10 14.87 -11.85 7.40
N ALA A 11 14.91 -13.16 7.60
CA ALA A 11 16.05 -14.02 7.28
C ALA A 11 16.02 -14.53 5.83
N GLY A 12 14.85 -14.57 5.23
CA GLY A 12 14.68 -15.04 3.86
C GLY A 12 13.24 -15.00 3.39
N VAL A 13 13.08 -15.24 2.10
CA VAL A 13 11.79 -15.30 1.42
C VAL A 13 11.75 -16.60 0.62
N ASP A 14 10.76 -17.44 0.88
CA ASP A 14 10.51 -18.65 0.12
C ASP A 14 9.32 -18.42 -0.82
N VAL A 15 9.51 -18.72 -2.10
CA VAL A 15 8.46 -18.60 -3.11
C VAL A 15 8.09 -19.99 -3.60
N TYR A 16 6.87 -20.42 -3.30
CA TYR A 16 6.32 -21.69 -3.76
C TYR A 16 5.41 -21.44 -4.97
N LYS A 17 5.90 -21.74 -6.16
CA LYS A 17 5.15 -21.60 -7.41
C LYS A 17 4.08 -22.68 -7.56
N ASN A 18 4.33 -23.87 -7.01
CA ASN A 18 3.41 -25.00 -6.99
C ASN A 18 3.20 -25.41 -5.53
N PRO A 19 2.09 -25.04 -4.89
CA PRO A 19 1.81 -25.42 -3.52
C PRO A 19 1.62 -26.94 -3.41
N SER A 20 2.13 -27.50 -2.32
CA SER A 20 1.92 -28.90 -1.93
C SER A 20 0.86 -28.97 -0.81
N ALA A 21 0.39 -30.18 -0.49
CA ALA A 21 -0.58 -30.40 0.59
C ALA A 21 -0.11 -29.96 1.99
N GLU A 22 1.20 -29.73 2.18
CA GLU A 22 1.75 -29.23 3.45
C GLU A 22 1.53 -27.73 3.65
N GLN A 23 1.20 -27.01 2.57
CA GLN A 23 1.06 -25.56 2.58
C GLN A 23 -0.41 -25.14 2.76
N ILE A 24 -0.59 -23.89 3.15
CA ILE A 24 -1.91 -23.30 3.33
C ILE A 24 -2.55 -23.10 1.97
N GLU A 25 -3.78 -23.61 1.78
CA GLU A 25 -4.58 -23.34 0.60
C GLU A 25 -4.96 -21.86 0.47
N GLY A 26 -5.22 -21.42 -0.77
CA GLY A 26 -5.77 -20.11 -1.09
C GLY A 26 -4.96 -19.30 -2.11
N GLY A 27 -3.73 -19.69 -2.43
CA GLY A 27 -2.90 -19.04 -3.43
C GLY A 27 -3.09 -19.66 -4.82
N ILE A 28 -3.75 -18.97 -5.77
CA ILE A 28 -3.94 -19.47 -7.14
C ILE A 28 -2.60 -19.46 -7.91
N SER A 29 -1.74 -18.49 -7.66
CA SER A 29 -0.48 -18.28 -8.40
C SER A 29 0.77 -18.68 -7.62
N GLY A 30 0.62 -19.15 -6.39
CA GLY A 30 1.72 -19.53 -5.50
C GLY A 30 1.61 -18.95 -4.10
N LEU A 31 2.60 -19.27 -3.27
CA LEU A 31 2.71 -18.83 -1.88
C LEU A 31 4.07 -18.15 -1.68
N VAL A 32 4.07 -16.97 -1.07
CA VAL A 32 5.26 -16.27 -0.59
C VAL A 32 5.31 -16.39 0.92
N ASN A 33 6.36 -17.00 1.44
CA ASN A 33 6.59 -17.17 2.87
C ASN A 33 7.78 -16.31 3.30
N LEU A 34 7.54 -15.37 4.21
CA LEU A 34 8.58 -14.56 4.84
C LEU A 34 9.10 -15.31 6.07
N ARG A 35 10.40 -15.64 6.07
CA ARG A 35 11.04 -16.31 7.20
C ARG A 35 11.78 -15.33 8.08
N THR A 36 11.55 -15.42 9.37
CA THR A 36 12.35 -14.75 10.41
C THR A 36 13.50 -15.66 10.86
N ALA A 37 14.58 -15.07 11.35
CA ALA A 37 15.71 -15.84 11.87
C ALA A 37 15.38 -16.50 13.22
N LEU A 38 15.88 -17.70 13.43
CA LEU A 38 15.85 -18.36 14.74
C LEU A 38 17.28 -18.37 15.34
N PRO A 39 17.40 -18.43 16.68
CA PRO A 39 18.72 -18.44 17.34
C PRO A 39 19.65 -19.54 16.85
N PHE A 40 19.13 -20.74 16.50
CA PHE A 40 19.96 -21.86 16.09
C PHE A 40 20.38 -21.81 14.60
N ASP A 41 19.84 -20.87 13.82
CA ASP A 41 20.31 -20.58 12.46
C ASP A 41 21.69 -19.89 12.49
N ILE A 42 22.07 -19.35 13.65
CA ILE A 42 23.29 -18.57 13.87
C ILE A 42 24.22 -19.36 14.80
N LYS A 43 25.48 -19.53 14.40
CA LYS A 43 26.48 -20.21 15.24
C LYS A 43 27.06 -19.23 16.28
N GLY A 44 26.93 -19.60 17.56
CA GLY A 44 27.49 -18.84 18.68
C GLY A 44 26.80 -17.48 18.89
N GLN A 45 27.51 -16.54 19.50
CA GLN A 45 27.06 -15.18 19.69
C GLN A 45 27.24 -14.35 18.44
N ARG A 46 26.23 -13.55 18.11
CA ARG A 46 26.27 -12.60 17.00
C ARG A 46 25.65 -11.26 17.37
N ILE A 47 26.35 -10.19 17.02
CA ILE A 47 25.83 -8.82 16.99
C ILE A 47 25.96 -8.34 15.55
N SER A 48 24.88 -7.84 14.97
CA SER A 48 24.86 -7.27 13.63
C SER A 48 24.05 -5.99 13.63
N GLY A 49 24.41 -5.04 12.81
CA GLY A 49 23.64 -3.81 12.65
C GLY A 49 23.86 -3.21 11.28
N SER A 50 22.90 -2.41 10.83
CA SER A 50 22.97 -1.59 9.63
C SER A 50 22.56 -0.15 9.93
N ILE A 51 23.18 0.78 9.24
CA ILE A 51 22.79 2.19 9.21
C ILE A 51 22.76 2.59 7.75
N GLU A 52 21.65 3.13 7.30
CA GLU A 52 21.39 3.55 5.93
C GLU A 52 20.85 4.96 5.90
N GLY A 53 21.09 5.67 4.80
CA GLY A 53 20.51 6.98 4.52
C GLY A 53 19.79 6.96 3.16
N THR A 54 18.50 7.22 3.14
CA THR A 54 17.72 7.34 1.91
C THR A 54 17.57 8.81 1.55
N TYR A 55 18.04 9.19 0.35
CA TYR A 55 17.87 10.52 -0.21
C TYR A 55 16.78 10.50 -1.28
N SER A 56 15.89 11.49 -1.24
CA SER A 56 14.86 11.69 -2.27
C SER A 56 15.10 13.03 -2.98
N GLU A 57 15.41 12.97 -4.27
CA GLU A 57 15.74 14.13 -5.07
C GLU A 57 14.60 15.16 -5.16
N LEU A 58 13.38 14.69 -5.46
CA LEU A 58 12.20 15.55 -5.58
C LEU A 58 11.79 16.21 -4.25
N LYS A 59 12.12 15.60 -3.11
CA LYS A 59 11.85 16.17 -1.76
C LYS A 59 12.99 17.04 -1.25
N LYS A 60 13.88 17.48 -2.11
CA LYS A 60 15.04 18.36 -1.90
C LYS A 60 15.76 18.24 -0.53
N GLY A 61 16.86 17.48 -0.53
CA GLY A 61 17.91 17.62 0.48
C GLY A 61 17.64 17.03 1.86
N LYS A 62 16.67 16.11 2.03
CA LYS A 62 16.43 15.46 3.32
C LYS A 62 16.75 13.97 3.25
N THR A 63 18.00 13.63 3.60
CA THR A 63 18.36 12.25 3.89
C THR A 63 17.59 11.75 5.12
N ARG A 64 16.98 10.60 5.01
CA ARG A 64 16.25 9.95 6.10
C ARG A 64 17.02 8.72 6.57
N PRO A 65 17.25 8.59 7.88
CA PRO A 65 17.97 7.44 8.40
C PRO A 65 17.07 6.19 8.45
N ALA A 66 17.69 5.05 8.20
CA ALA A 66 17.21 3.73 8.52
C ALA A 66 18.30 2.96 9.24
N GLY A 67 17.94 2.00 10.07
CA GLY A 67 18.92 1.16 10.74
C GLY A 67 18.27 -0.01 11.45
N SER A 68 19.10 -1.01 11.70
CA SER A 68 18.71 -2.20 12.45
C SER A 68 19.82 -2.66 13.38
N VAL A 69 19.44 -3.38 14.42
CA VAL A 69 20.36 -4.07 15.34
C VAL A 69 19.79 -5.43 15.70
N LEU A 70 20.65 -6.44 15.56
CA LEU A 70 20.35 -7.83 15.93
C LEU A 70 21.37 -8.32 16.95
N TYR A 71 20.86 -8.96 17.98
CA TYR A 71 21.65 -9.78 18.92
C TYR A 71 21.12 -11.20 18.94
N SER A 72 22.01 -12.18 18.88
CA SER A 72 21.67 -13.60 19.01
C SER A 72 22.76 -14.33 19.80
N ASN A 73 22.37 -15.24 20.67
CA ASN A 73 23.29 -16.12 21.37
C ASN A 73 22.67 -17.48 21.68
N ARG A 74 23.54 -18.47 21.93
CA ARG A 74 23.20 -19.86 22.26
C ARG A 74 24.00 -20.30 23.49
N TRP A 75 23.37 -21.08 24.37
CA TRP A 75 23.99 -21.58 25.59
C TRP A 75 23.67 -23.06 25.75
N GLN A 76 24.72 -23.83 26.13
CA GLN A 76 24.55 -25.20 26.61
C GLN A 76 24.18 -25.15 28.09
N THR A 77 23.10 -25.84 28.46
CA THR A 77 22.57 -25.86 29.83
C THR A 77 22.30 -27.30 30.28
N GLY A 78 22.02 -27.50 31.55
CA GLY A 78 21.67 -28.82 32.10
C GLY A 78 20.35 -29.41 31.56
N ILE A 79 19.53 -28.59 30.91
CA ILE A 79 18.24 -29.01 30.27
C ILE A 79 18.32 -29.05 28.77
N GLY A 80 19.51 -28.91 28.18
CA GLY A 80 19.74 -28.85 26.75
C GLY A 80 20.25 -27.50 26.25
N GLU A 81 20.24 -27.29 24.96
CA GLU A 81 20.67 -26.05 24.32
C GLU A 81 19.53 -25.03 24.31
N ILE A 82 19.82 -23.80 24.74
CA ILE A 82 18.88 -22.65 24.69
C ILE A 82 19.46 -21.59 23.79
N GLY A 83 18.64 -20.95 22.98
CA GLY A 83 18.99 -19.80 22.14
C GLY A 83 18.03 -18.65 22.33
N ALA A 84 18.54 -17.42 22.28
CA ALA A 84 17.75 -16.20 22.27
C ALA A 84 18.23 -15.28 21.16
N LEU A 85 17.26 -14.63 20.50
CA LEU A 85 17.50 -13.63 19.47
C LEU A 85 16.56 -12.46 19.67
N VAL A 86 17.08 -11.24 19.51
CA VAL A 86 16.29 -10.03 19.41
C VAL A 86 16.78 -9.21 18.23
N ASN A 87 15.84 -8.66 17.46
CA ASN A 87 16.11 -7.77 16.33
C ASN A 87 15.19 -6.56 16.40
N PHE A 88 15.76 -5.38 16.22
CA PHE A 88 15.03 -4.12 16.14
C PHE A 88 15.40 -3.41 14.84
N ALA A 89 14.40 -2.86 14.14
CA ALA A 89 14.60 -2.08 12.95
C ALA A 89 13.74 -0.81 12.99
N SER A 90 14.26 0.29 12.47
CA SER A 90 13.53 1.54 12.29
C SER A 90 13.96 2.18 10.98
N SER A 91 12.98 2.62 10.18
CA SER A 91 13.23 3.32 8.92
C SER A 91 12.24 4.46 8.73
N ARG A 92 12.67 5.50 8.03
CA ARG A 92 11.82 6.57 7.55
C ARG A 92 12.11 6.82 6.08
N SER A 93 11.06 6.89 5.28
CA SER A 93 11.13 7.19 3.84
C SER A 93 10.24 8.38 3.54
N VAL A 94 10.75 9.33 2.77
CA VAL A 94 10.02 10.50 2.30
C VAL A 94 10.16 10.54 0.79
N THR A 95 9.04 10.57 0.09
CA THR A 95 9.01 10.64 -1.37
C THR A 95 8.10 11.77 -1.83
N ARG A 96 8.34 12.26 -3.03
CA ARG A 96 7.45 13.14 -3.75
C ARG A 96 7.19 12.52 -5.12
N THR A 97 5.95 12.55 -5.54
CA THR A 97 5.54 12.15 -6.88
C THR A 97 4.83 13.32 -7.53
N ASP A 98 5.31 13.74 -8.70
CA ASP A 98 4.60 14.63 -9.59
C ASP A 98 4.05 13.79 -10.73
N ALA A 99 2.74 13.84 -10.96
CA ALA A 99 2.07 12.98 -11.92
C ALA A 99 1.12 13.79 -12.80
N PHE A 100 1.04 13.38 -14.06
CA PHE A 100 0.01 13.81 -15.00
C PHE A 100 -0.82 12.59 -15.38
N GLN A 101 -2.13 12.72 -15.32
CA GLN A 101 -3.08 11.67 -15.69
C GLN A 101 -4.07 12.21 -16.69
N VAL A 102 -4.30 11.46 -17.76
CA VAL A 102 -5.38 11.71 -18.72
C VAL A 102 -6.59 10.88 -18.29
N GLU A 103 -7.74 11.49 -18.22
CA GLU A 103 -8.99 10.83 -17.88
C GLU A 103 -9.42 9.86 -19.00
N PRO A 104 -10.29 8.89 -18.69
CA PRO A 104 -10.74 7.92 -19.70
C PRO A 104 -11.24 8.56 -20.98
N TYR A 105 -10.93 7.92 -22.11
CA TYR A 105 -11.39 8.30 -23.43
C TYR A 105 -12.79 7.75 -23.72
N TYR A 106 -13.62 8.56 -24.35
CA TYR A 106 -14.97 8.21 -24.76
C TYR A 106 -15.17 8.45 -26.25
N PRO A 107 -15.96 7.60 -26.93
CA PRO A 107 -16.25 7.79 -28.35
C PRO A 107 -17.20 8.96 -28.53
N VAL A 108 -16.86 9.88 -29.41
CA VAL A 108 -17.70 11.04 -29.82
C VAL A 108 -17.91 10.98 -31.32
N ALA A 109 -19.17 10.77 -31.73
CA ALA A 109 -19.55 10.78 -33.12
C ALA A 109 -19.75 12.23 -33.60
N GLY A 110 -19.35 12.51 -34.85
CA GLY A 110 -19.56 13.80 -35.49
C GLY A 110 -18.58 14.91 -35.10
N ALA A 111 -17.62 14.65 -34.19
CA ALA A 111 -16.54 15.59 -33.89
C ALA A 111 -15.55 15.72 -35.06
N GLU A 112 -15.42 14.67 -35.88
CA GLU A 112 -14.78 14.72 -37.21
C GLU A 112 -15.68 14.12 -38.28
N PRO A 113 -15.71 14.70 -39.49
CA PRO A 113 -16.49 14.14 -40.57
C PRO A 113 -16.06 12.72 -40.94
N GLY A 114 -17.02 11.79 -40.94
CA GLY A 114 -16.84 10.45 -41.47
C GLY A 114 -16.19 9.45 -40.52
N ARG A 115 -15.79 9.84 -39.25
CA ARG A 115 -15.27 8.89 -38.27
C ARG A 115 -15.70 9.22 -36.84
N THR A 116 -15.70 8.20 -36.01
CA THR A 116 -15.76 8.35 -34.53
C THR A 116 -14.39 8.65 -34.01
N VAL A 117 -14.24 9.66 -33.15
CA VAL A 117 -13.01 9.98 -32.43
C VAL A 117 -13.19 9.71 -30.95
N TRP A 118 -12.08 9.49 -30.29
CA TRP A 118 -12.03 9.19 -28.86
C TRP A 118 -11.43 10.38 -28.14
N ILE A 119 -12.21 11.02 -27.27
CA ILE A 119 -11.84 12.24 -26.56
C ILE A 119 -11.74 11.94 -25.06
N PRO A 120 -10.66 12.35 -24.37
CA PRO A 120 -10.59 12.21 -22.93
C PRO A 120 -11.60 13.16 -22.28
N LYS A 121 -12.27 12.71 -21.23
CA LYS A 121 -13.21 13.57 -20.51
C LYS A 121 -12.52 14.64 -19.65
N GLY A 122 -11.21 14.64 -19.59
CA GLY A 122 -10.40 15.60 -18.86
C GLY A 122 -8.98 15.15 -18.67
N ALA A 123 -8.28 15.90 -17.84
CA ALA A 123 -6.91 15.61 -17.44
C ALA A 123 -6.65 16.15 -16.04
N GLN A 124 -5.62 15.65 -15.38
CA GLN A 124 -5.24 16.09 -14.06
C GLN A 124 -3.72 16.11 -13.89
N TRP A 125 -3.27 17.08 -13.14
CA TRP A 125 -1.91 17.17 -12.64
C TRP A 125 -1.96 17.11 -11.12
N ARG A 126 -1.04 16.34 -10.50
CA ARG A 126 -0.98 16.19 -9.06
C ARG A 126 0.43 16.12 -8.52
N THR A 127 0.58 16.58 -7.32
CA THR A 127 1.78 16.41 -6.50
C THR A 127 1.40 15.67 -5.24
N LEU A 128 2.10 14.60 -4.94
CA LEU A 128 1.94 13.79 -3.75
C LEU A 128 3.22 13.81 -2.93
N ASP A 129 3.15 14.37 -1.75
CA ASP A 129 4.19 14.30 -0.72
C ASP A 129 3.89 13.20 0.26
N PHE A 130 4.80 12.24 0.38
CA PHE A 130 4.59 11.02 1.16
C PHE A 130 5.67 10.86 2.24
N ASP A 131 5.27 10.66 3.49
CA ASP A 131 6.15 10.39 4.63
C ASP A 131 5.73 9.08 5.30
N ARG A 132 6.67 8.15 5.41
CA ARG A 132 6.45 6.83 5.94
C ARG A 132 7.50 6.46 6.97
N LYS A 133 7.06 6.09 8.17
CA LYS A 133 7.90 5.57 9.24
C LYS A 133 7.52 4.13 9.53
N ARG A 134 8.52 3.25 9.64
CA ARG A 134 8.35 1.86 10.07
C ARG A 134 9.22 1.58 11.27
N GLN A 135 8.70 0.79 12.19
CA GLN A 135 9.44 0.25 13.32
C GLN A 135 9.06 -1.21 13.47
N GLY A 136 10.05 -2.05 13.61
CA GLY A 136 9.84 -3.48 13.82
C GLY A 136 10.69 -3.99 14.98
N THR A 137 10.12 -4.89 15.73
CA THR A 137 10.80 -5.62 16.78
C THR A 137 10.48 -7.09 16.62
N TYR A 138 11.50 -7.91 16.71
CA TYR A 138 11.37 -9.36 16.64
C TYR A 138 12.17 -9.99 17.77
N GLY A 139 11.59 -10.98 18.46
CA GLY A 139 12.24 -11.78 19.47
C GLY A 139 11.97 -13.26 19.23
N ALA A 140 12.98 -14.10 19.45
CA ALA A 140 12.85 -15.55 19.38
C ALA A 140 13.60 -16.21 20.54
N LEU A 141 12.93 -17.18 21.16
CA LEU A 141 13.51 -18.11 22.10
C LEU A 141 13.44 -19.51 21.50
N GLN A 142 14.52 -20.26 21.55
CA GLN A 142 14.60 -21.61 21.02
C GLN A 142 15.24 -22.54 22.05
N TRP A 143 14.67 -23.71 22.21
CA TRP A 143 15.16 -24.74 23.11
C TRP A 143 15.23 -26.06 22.35
N LYS A 144 16.34 -26.77 22.54
CA LYS A 144 16.58 -28.11 22.05
C LYS A 144 17.09 -28.96 23.19
N LYS A 145 16.26 -29.87 23.71
CA LYS A 145 16.65 -30.81 24.74
C LYS A 145 17.79 -31.72 24.25
N ASP A 146 17.53 -32.36 23.12
CA ASP A 146 18.41 -33.28 22.38
C ASP A 146 17.90 -33.40 20.92
N ASN A 147 18.20 -34.50 20.24
CA ASN A 147 17.70 -34.72 18.91
C ASN A 147 16.22 -35.15 18.84
N THR A 148 15.59 -35.42 19.99
CA THR A 148 14.21 -35.89 20.08
C THR A 148 13.19 -34.77 20.30
N LEU A 149 13.58 -33.65 20.93
CA LEU A 149 12.66 -32.60 21.30
C LEU A 149 13.27 -31.22 21.09
N LYS A 150 12.60 -30.40 20.31
CA LYS A 150 12.91 -28.97 20.13
C LYS A 150 11.64 -28.13 20.11
N SER A 151 11.78 -26.90 20.54
CA SER A 151 10.68 -25.93 20.57
C SER A 151 11.21 -24.52 20.32
N HIS A 152 10.36 -23.67 19.73
CA HIS A 152 10.66 -22.23 19.67
C HIS A 152 9.41 -21.40 19.87
N LEU A 153 9.63 -20.23 20.47
CA LEU A 153 8.65 -19.18 20.65
C LEU A 153 9.14 -17.93 19.92
N THR A 154 8.29 -17.34 19.13
CA THR A 154 8.58 -16.09 18.41
C THR A 154 7.57 -15.01 18.78
N TRP A 155 8.05 -13.78 18.84
CA TRP A 155 7.23 -12.59 19.00
C TRP A 155 7.68 -11.56 17.97
N PHE A 156 6.74 -11.08 17.18
CA PHE A 156 6.95 -10.07 16.15
C PHE A 156 6.00 -8.92 16.38
N ARG A 157 6.49 -7.70 16.25
CA ARG A 157 5.68 -6.49 16.23
C ARG A 157 6.18 -5.53 15.16
N SER A 158 5.29 -5.12 14.28
CA SER A 158 5.52 -4.05 13.32
C SER A 158 4.58 -2.89 13.57
N LYS A 159 5.12 -1.68 13.55
CA LYS A 159 4.37 -0.43 13.57
C LYS A 159 4.70 0.35 12.31
N TYR A 160 3.66 0.83 11.63
CA TYR A 160 3.74 1.52 10.36
C TYR A 160 2.90 2.79 10.44
N ASP A 161 3.57 3.95 10.35
CA ASP A 161 2.94 5.27 10.35
C ASP A 161 3.16 5.87 8.95
N MET A 162 2.08 6.30 8.31
CA MET A 162 2.09 6.84 6.97
C MET A 162 1.28 8.13 6.92
N ARG A 163 1.84 9.15 6.27
CA ARG A 163 1.15 10.42 6.01
C ARG A 163 1.44 10.85 4.60
N TRP A 164 0.44 11.45 3.96
CA TRP A 164 0.64 12.09 2.68
C TRP A 164 -0.24 13.33 2.53
N ASP A 165 0.34 14.30 1.81
CA ASP A 165 -0.36 15.50 1.38
C ASP A 165 -0.38 15.49 -0.16
N GLU A 166 -1.55 15.70 -0.73
CA GLU A 166 -1.76 15.73 -2.17
C GLU A 166 -2.37 17.07 -2.56
N ASN A 167 -1.78 17.72 -3.57
CA ASN A 167 -2.38 18.85 -4.26
C ASN A 167 -2.63 18.41 -5.71
N ALA A 168 -3.85 18.59 -6.18
CA ALA A 168 -4.23 18.23 -7.52
C ALA A 168 -5.04 19.33 -8.19
N LEU A 169 -4.68 19.66 -9.42
CA LEU A 169 -5.52 20.38 -10.35
C LEU A 169 -6.10 19.37 -11.32
N PHE A 170 -7.41 19.24 -11.37
CA PHE A 170 -8.02 18.33 -12.31
C PHE A 170 -9.26 18.93 -12.97
N SER A 171 -9.52 18.48 -14.20
CA SER A 171 -10.75 18.70 -14.93
C SER A 171 -11.28 17.35 -15.40
N ALA A 172 -12.51 17.02 -15.06
CA ALA A 172 -13.16 15.79 -15.47
C ALA A 172 -14.65 16.04 -15.63
N GLU A 173 -15.10 16.17 -16.86
CA GLU A 173 -16.50 16.44 -17.19
C GLU A 173 -17.40 15.22 -16.91
N GLY A 174 -18.58 15.47 -16.40
CA GLY A 174 -19.53 14.42 -16.04
C GLY A 174 -20.04 13.64 -17.25
N ASN A 175 -20.42 14.36 -18.33
CA ASN A 175 -20.92 13.78 -19.57
C ASN A 175 -19.95 14.07 -20.73
N PRO A 176 -19.11 13.11 -21.14
CA PRO A 176 -18.13 13.32 -22.20
C PRO A 176 -18.77 13.51 -23.58
N THR A 177 -20.03 13.14 -23.78
CA THR A 177 -20.73 13.35 -25.08
C THR A 177 -21.06 14.82 -25.35
N ASP A 178 -21.07 15.66 -24.33
CA ASP A 178 -21.26 17.10 -24.43
C ASP A 178 -20.00 17.84 -24.87
N LEU A 179 -18.85 17.17 -24.81
CA LEU A 179 -17.57 17.75 -25.18
C LEU A 179 -17.47 17.97 -26.71
N ARG A 180 -16.79 19.06 -27.09
CA ARG A 180 -16.40 19.38 -28.47
C ARG A 180 -14.92 19.68 -28.48
N VAL A 181 -14.28 19.46 -29.61
CA VAL A 181 -12.86 19.72 -29.80
C VAL A 181 -12.68 20.70 -30.97
N GLU A 182 -11.94 21.75 -30.71
CA GLU A 182 -11.48 22.69 -31.73
C GLU A 182 -10.00 22.45 -32.00
N ASN A 183 -9.62 22.53 -33.29
CA ASN A 183 -8.24 22.27 -33.73
C ASN A 183 -7.68 20.92 -33.26
N GLY A 184 -8.54 19.89 -33.24
CA GLY A 184 -8.21 18.55 -32.77
C GLY A 184 -7.19 17.85 -33.66
N VAL A 185 -6.18 17.27 -33.05
CA VAL A 185 -5.23 16.34 -33.65
C VAL A 185 -5.50 14.94 -33.05
N TYR A 186 -5.62 13.97 -33.95
CA TYR A 186 -5.93 12.59 -33.56
C TYR A 186 -4.93 11.62 -34.18
N ASP A 187 -4.72 10.50 -33.54
CA ASP A 187 -3.93 9.41 -34.12
C ASP A 187 -4.70 8.68 -35.25
N ALA A 188 -4.04 7.68 -35.83
CA ALA A 188 -4.63 6.86 -36.91
C ALA A 188 -5.91 6.12 -36.48
N ASN A 189 -6.06 5.82 -35.18
CA ASN A 189 -7.22 5.14 -34.61
C ASN A 189 -8.33 6.11 -34.16
N GLY A 190 -8.11 7.41 -34.27
CA GLY A 190 -9.05 8.44 -33.85
C GLY A 190 -8.92 8.86 -32.39
N ALA A 191 -7.85 8.44 -31.68
CA ALA A 191 -7.63 8.91 -30.33
C ALA A 191 -7.06 10.33 -30.31
N PHE A 192 -7.61 11.18 -29.45
CA PHE A 192 -7.20 12.57 -29.25
C PHE A 192 -5.73 12.66 -28.82
N LEU A 193 -4.99 13.53 -29.46
CA LEU A 193 -3.59 13.84 -29.13
C LEU A 193 -3.41 15.29 -28.66
N SER A 194 -4.08 16.25 -29.28
CA SER A 194 -4.07 17.65 -28.86
C SER A 194 -5.25 18.43 -29.40
N GLY A 195 -5.57 19.54 -28.75
CA GLY A 195 -6.64 20.45 -29.15
C GLY A 195 -7.26 21.17 -27.97
N VAL A 196 -8.28 21.96 -28.27
CA VAL A 196 -9.07 22.72 -27.30
C VAL A 196 -10.39 22.01 -27.06
N ILE A 197 -10.60 21.52 -25.85
CA ILE A 197 -11.82 20.84 -25.44
C ILE A 197 -12.76 21.87 -24.81
N THR A 198 -14.00 21.92 -25.25
CA THR A 198 -15.05 22.77 -24.71
C THR A 198 -16.29 21.95 -24.33
N ASN A 199 -17.14 22.50 -23.46
CA ASN A 199 -18.44 21.93 -23.14
C ASN A 199 -19.55 22.96 -23.46
N PRO A 200 -20.11 22.98 -24.68
CA PRO A 200 -21.16 23.93 -25.06
C PRO A 200 -22.43 23.82 -24.23
N THR A 201 -22.75 22.63 -23.73
CA THR A 201 -23.95 22.40 -22.91
C THR A 201 -23.82 23.06 -21.53
N ALA A 202 -22.67 22.91 -20.88
CA ALA A 202 -22.40 23.55 -19.59
C ALA A 202 -21.95 25.02 -19.74
N GLY A 203 -21.47 25.42 -20.91
CA GLY A 203 -20.91 26.74 -21.18
C GLY A 203 -19.53 26.98 -20.55
N SER A 204 -18.95 25.97 -19.91
CA SER A 204 -17.65 26.06 -19.27
C SER A 204 -17.11 24.67 -18.94
N ILE A 205 -15.81 24.61 -18.70
CA ILE A 205 -15.10 23.45 -18.13
C ILE A 205 -14.79 23.76 -16.68
N GLU A 206 -15.14 22.86 -15.76
CA GLU A 206 -14.81 22.98 -14.37
C GLU A 206 -13.39 22.45 -14.10
N TYR A 207 -12.60 23.25 -13.40
CA TYR A 207 -11.31 22.86 -12.84
C TYR A 207 -11.43 22.81 -11.31
N ALA A 208 -11.05 21.71 -10.71
CA ALA A 208 -11.01 21.58 -9.27
C ALA A 208 -9.56 21.58 -8.75
N ASN A 209 -9.31 22.45 -7.78
CA ASN A 209 -8.05 22.48 -7.01
C ASN A 209 -8.30 21.75 -5.70
N ASN A 210 -7.75 20.54 -5.58
CA ASN A 210 -7.89 19.69 -4.41
C ASN A 210 -6.66 19.80 -3.53
N ALA A 211 -6.89 20.06 -2.24
CA ALA A 211 -5.93 19.86 -1.18
C ALA A 211 -6.40 18.69 -0.33
N ARG A 212 -5.60 17.62 -0.28
CA ARG A 212 -5.89 16.39 0.46
C ARG A 212 -4.79 16.10 1.43
N THR A 213 -5.15 15.78 2.66
CA THR A 213 -4.25 15.22 3.67
C THR A 213 -4.78 13.88 4.15
N ALA A 214 -3.89 12.92 4.31
CA ALA A 214 -4.30 11.62 4.81
C ALA A 214 -3.20 10.99 5.67
N SER A 215 -3.62 10.11 6.59
CA SER A 215 -2.72 9.34 7.43
C SER A 215 -3.24 7.94 7.65
N ARG A 216 -2.31 7.03 7.91
CA ARG A 216 -2.62 5.67 8.34
C ARG A 216 -1.61 5.18 9.35
N ASP A 217 -2.11 4.74 10.50
CA ASP A 217 -1.33 4.13 11.56
C ASP A 217 -1.71 2.66 11.66
N SER A 218 -0.76 1.76 11.47
CA SER A 218 -1.00 0.32 11.51
C SER A 218 -0.05 -0.36 12.49
N THR A 219 -0.56 -1.32 13.23
CA THR A 219 0.25 -2.16 14.12
C THR A 219 -0.14 -3.62 13.92
N THR A 220 0.86 -4.47 13.72
CA THR A 220 0.68 -5.93 13.67
C THR A 220 1.55 -6.57 14.74
N THR A 221 0.95 -7.45 15.52
CA THR A 221 1.65 -8.28 16.51
C THR A 221 1.36 -9.74 16.21
N ASP A 222 2.40 -10.55 16.17
CA ASP A 222 2.33 -12.00 15.95
C ASP A 222 3.11 -12.72 17.04
N ILE A 223 2.49 -13.70 17.67
CA ILE A 223 3.11 -14.62 18.64
C ILE A 223 2.89 -16.02 18.09
N ALA A 224 3.99 -16.77 17.94
CA ALA A 224 3.92 -18.14 17.47
C ALA A 224 4.77 -19.07 18.34
N TRP A 225 4.26 -20.24 18.60
CA TRP A 225 4.93 -21.28 19.37
C TRP A 225 4.91 -22.59 18.61
N ASN A 226 6.10 -23.19 18.40
CA ASN A 226 6.28 -24.45 17.70
C ASN A 226 6.94 -25.48 18.62
N ILE A 227 6.51 -26.72 18.51
CA ILE A 227 7.13 -27.91 19.12
C ILE A 227 7.33 -28.97 18.04
N GLU A 228 8.53 -29.55 17.98
CA GLU A 228 8.85 -30.73 17.20
C GLU A 228 9.32 -31.84 18.15
N TRP A 229 8.67 -33.01 18.07
CA TRP A 229 8.98 -34.17 18.89
C TRP A 229 9.23 -35.41 18.00
N LYS A 230 10.37 -36.09 18.24
CA LYS A 230 10.78 -37.31 17.56
C LYS A 230 10.93 -38.43 18.57
N PRO A 231 9.86 -39.14 18.93
CA PRO A 231 9.93 -40.24 19.91
C PRO A 231 10.74 -41.43 19.41
N ALA A 232 10.84 -41.62 18.08
CA ALA A 232 11.65 -42.64 17.42
C ALA A 232 12.25 -42.04 16.14
N SER A 233 13.22 -42.70 15.56
CA SER A 233 13.96 -42.23 14.36
C SER A 233 13.06 -42.01 13.15
N ASN A 234 11.95 -42.73 13.06
CA ASN A 234 11.03 -42.73 11.93
C ASN A 234 9.74 -41.92 12.18
N TRP A 235 9.53 -41.39 13.37
CA TRP A 235 8.36 -40.56 13.68
C TRP A 235 8.74 -39.12 13.98
N THR A 236 8.02 -38.17 13.36
CA THR A 236 8.13 -36.74 13.68
C THR A 236 6.71 -36.20 13.89
N PHE A 237 6.50 -35.58 15.05
CA PHE A 237 5.28 -34.84 15.40
C PHE A 237 5.62 -33.36 15.49
N THR A 238 4.81 -32.51 14.83
CA THR A 238 4.98 -31.07 14.89
C THR A 238 3.65 -30.44 15.31
N SER A 239 3.72 -29.44 16.18
CA SER A 239 2.56 -28.65 16.59
C SER A 239 2.91 -27.17 16.57
N ASP A 240 2.09 -26.37 15.92
CA ASP A 240 2.24 -24.92 15.77
C ASP A 240 1.02 -24.21 16.31
N PHE A 241 1.23 -23.20 17.16
CA PHE A 241 0.22 -22.25 17.61
C PHE A 241 0.60 -20.86 17.15
N GLN A 242 -0.34 -20.11 16.66
CA GLN A 242 -0.14 -18.72 16.22
C GLN A 242 -1.30 -17.85 16.67
N HIS A 243 -0.96 -16.65 17.18
CA HIS A 243 -1.91 -15.59 17.45
C HIS A 243 -1.44 -14.29 16.82
N VAL A 244 -2.23 -13.78 15.89
CA VAL A 244 -1.97 -12.50 15.20
C VAL A 244 -3.05 -11.50 15.59
N LYS A 245 -2.62 -10.28 15.90
CA LYS A 245 -3.50 -9.11 16.06
C LYS A 245 -2.99 -7.97 15.22
N ALA A 246 -3.87 -7.42 14.38
CA ALA A 246 -3.58 -6.25 13.56
C ALA A 246 -4.62 -5.16 13.82
N THR A 247 -4.16 -3.91 13.87
CA THR A 247 -5.00 -2.70 13.94
C THR A 247 -4.55 -1.73 12.87
N SER A 248 -5.48 -1.01 12.27
CA SER A 248 -5.21 0.08 11.34
C SER A 248 -6.21 1.21 11.59
N ASP A 249 -5.71 2.39 11.82
CA ASP A 249 -6.49 3.62 11.95
C ASP A 249 -6.15 4.51 10.75
N GLY A 250 -7.16 4.95 10.01
CA GLY A 250 -7.05 5.78 8.82
C GLY A 250 -7.80 7.10 8.98
N PHE A 251 -7.20 8.16 8.45
CA PHE A 251 -7.80 9.47 8.27
C PHE A 251 -7.53 9.97 6.86
N ASP A 252 -8.54 10.53 6.21
CA ASP A 252 -8.46 11.10 4.86
C ASP A 252 -9.39 12.31 4.79
N SER A 253 -8.85 13.47 4.44
CA SER A 253 -9.63 14.70 4.29
C SER A 253 -9.23 15.43 3.02
N THR A 254 -10.22 15.87 2.25
CA THR A 254 -10.04 16.65 1.04
C THR A 254 -10.91 17.88 1.08
N VAL A 255 -10.35 19.01 0.68
CA VAL A 255 -11.07 20.24 0.37
C VAL A 255 -10.82 20.59 -1.09
N ALA A 256 -11.86 20.87 -1.84
CA ALA A 256 -11.80 21.22 -3.25
C ALA A 256 -12.37 22.62 -3.49
N LEU A 257 -11.59 23.44 -4.20
CA LEU A 257 -12.02 24.70 -4.75
C LEU A 257 -12.22 24.56 -6.26
N GLY A 258 -13.40 24.91 -6.74
CA GLY A 258 -13.72 24.89 -8.18
C GLY A 258 -13.49 26.25 -8.81
N THR A 259 -13.12 26.24 -10.08
CA THR A 259 -13.16 27.43 -10.96
C THR A 259 -13.68 27.04 -12.33
N LEU A 260 -14.33 27.95 -13.02
CA LEU A 260 -14.89 27.71 -14.34
C LEU A 260 -14.05 28.41 -15.39
N MET A 261 -13.60 27.63 -16.38
CA MET A 261 -12.87 28.10 -17.53
C MET A 261 -13.67 27.86 -18.80
N PRO A 262 -13.47 28.67 -19.85
CA PRO A 262 -14.19 28.45 -21.10
C PRO A 262 -13.81 27.14 -21.79
N GLU A 263 -12.59 26.66 -21.55
CA GLU A 263 -12.01 25.55 -22.31
C GLU A 263 -10.91 24.80 -21.53
N LEU A 264 -10.61 23.59 -21.96
CA LEU A 264 -9.42 22.81 -21.60
C LEU A 264 -8.52 22.66 -22.83
N ASN A 265 -7.40 23.35 -22.88
CA ASN A 265 -6.40 23.18 -23.91
C ASN A 265 -5.40 22.10 -23.46
N LEU A 266 -5.43 20.95 -24.14
CA LEU A 266 -4.69 19.75 -23.77
C LEU A 266 -3.76 19.34 -24.93
N ASP A 267 -2.48 19.11 -24.60
CA ASP A 267 -1.46 18.65 -25.55
C ASP A 267 -0.75 17.41 -25.01
N LEU A 268 -0.93 16.29 -25.69
CA LEU A 268 -0.36 14.97 -25.37
C LEU A 268 0.73 14.55 -26.39
N THR A 269 1.10 15.43 -27.31
CA THR A 269 2.05 15.11 -28.40
C THR A 269 3.50 15.13 -27.96
N GLY A 270 3.82 15.86 -26.88
CA GLY A 270 5.17 15.98 -26.35
C GLY A 270 5.59 14.80 -25.48
N SER A 271 6.84 14.80 -25.04
CA SER A 271 7.39 13.85 -24.05
C SER A 271 6.71 13.97 -22.68
N LEU A 272 6.16 15.15 -22.38
CA LEU A 272 5.35 15.43 -21.18
C LEU A 272 4.02 16.01 -21.64
N PRO A 273 2.88 15.42 -21.20
CA PRO A 273 1.56 15.97 -21.40
C PRO A 273 1.42 17.35 -20.75
N ARG A 274 0.60 18.23 -21.31
CA ARG A 274 0.41 19.60 -20.83
C ARG A 274 -1.05 20.01 -20.84
N ILE A 275 -1.48 20.66 -19.76
CA ILE A 275 -2.65 21.54 -19.76
C ILE A 275 -2.11 22.95 -20.00
N ILE A 276 -2.61 23.63 -21.02
CA ILE A 276 -2.12 24.95 -21.46
C ILE A 276 -3.17 26.00 -21.08
N PHE A 277 -2.76 27.01 -20.32
CA PHE A 277 -3.59 28.16 -20.01
C PHE A 277 -3.13 29.34 -20.87
N ASN A 278 -4.05 29.96 -21.60
CA ASN A 278 -3.77 31.25 -22.25
C ASN A 278 -3.64 32.38 -21.19
N GLY A 279 -3.24 33.59 -21.62
CA GLY A 279 -2.98 34.69 -20.67
C GLY A 279 -4.19 35.06 -19.80
N ALA A 280 -5.40 35.04 -20.36
CA ALA A 280 -6.62 35.34 -19.61
C ALA A 280 -6.96 34.23 -18.61
N GLN A 281 -6.80 32.97 -19.01
CA GLN A 281 -7.02 31.81 -18.12
C GLN A 281 -5.99 31.77 -17.01
N ALA A 282 -4.72 32.03 -17.29
CA ALA A 282 -3.68 32.11 -16.27
C ALA A 282 -3.94 33.24 -15.25
N ALA A 283 -4.41 34.39 -15.71
CA ALA A 283 -4.83 35.48 -14.84
C ALA A 283 -6.04 35.08 -13.99
N ALA A 284 -7.06 34.42 -14.56
CA ALA A 284 -8.22 33.93 -13.85
C ALA A 284 -7.87 32.88 -12.78
N MET A 285 -6.95 31.96 -13.09
CA MET A 285 -6.44 30.98 -12.13
C MET A 285 -5.63 31.59 -10.97
N SER A 286 -5.13 32.82 -11.15
CA SER A 286 -4.37 33.52 -10.13
C SER A 286 -5.23 34.44 -9.25
N ASP A 287 -6.48 34.69 -9.63
CA ASP A 287 -7.40 35.53 -8.89
C ASP A 287 -8.30 34.68 -7.97
N PRO A 288 -8.14 34.79 -6.62
CA PRO A 288 -8.98 34.03 -5.67
C PRO A 288 -10.49 34.29 -5.83
N ASN A 289 -10.92 35.43 -6.39
CA ASN A 289 -12.33 35.74 -6.59
C ASN A 289 -13.00 34.86 -7.65
N ASN A 290 -12.23 34.14 -8.47
CA ASN A 290 -12.75 33.21 -9.48
C ASN A 290 -12.98 31.81 -8.94
N PHE A 291 -12.71 31.56 -7.65
CA PHE A 291 -12.89 30.25 -7.05
C PHE A 291 -14.14 30.23 -6.19
N PHE A 292 -14.73 29.05 -6.11
CA PHE A 292 -15.82 28.73 -5.21
C PHE A 292 -15.49 27.44 -4.45
N TRP A 293 -16.06 27.25 -3.28
CA TRP A 293 -15.95 25.97 -2.59
C TRP A 293 -16.78 24.92 -3.33
N ALA A 294 -16.11 23.91 -3.90
CA ALA A 294 -16.78 22.84 -4.62
C ALA A 294 -17.27 21.73 -3.69
N PHE A 295 -16.38 21.21 -2.86
CA PHE A 295 -16.73 20.21 -1.84
C PHE A 295 -15.67 20.07 -0.76
N SER A 296 -16.05 19.45 0.34
CA SER A 296 -15.13 18.82 1.29
C SER A 296 -15.58 17.40 1.57
N GLN A 297 -14.64 16.56 1.91
CA GLN A 297 -14.91 15.20 2.38
C GLN A 297 -13.94 14.85 3.49
N GLU A 298 -14.41 14.04 4.44
CA GLU A 298 -13.61 13.48 5.50
C GLU A 298 -13.99 12.03 5.72
N HIS A 299 -12.99 11.19 5.81
CA HIS A 299 -13.16 9.78 6.08
C HIS A 299 -12.24 9.33 7.21
N GLN A 300 -12.81 8.62 8.17
CA GLN A 300 -12.08 7.96 9.24
C GLN A 300 -12.43 6.49 9.24
N ASP A 301 -11.44 5.64 9.27
CA ASP A 301 -11.62 4.21 9.38
C ASP A 301 -10.76 3.61 10.50
N ARG A 302 -11.31 2.61 11.14
CA ARG A 302 -10.59 1.78 12.10
C ARG A 302 -10.86 0.32 11.83
N SER A 303 -9.80 -0.43 11.55
CA SER A 303 -9.86 -1.87 11.33
C SER A 303 -9.12 -2.60 12.43
N ILE A 304 -9.73 -3.65 12.94
CA ILE A 304 -9.14 -4.57 13.92
C ILE A 304 -9.32 -5.97 13.36
N ALA A 305 -8.25 -6.74 13.29
CA ALA A 305 -8.29 -8.13 12.88
C ALA A 305 -7.51 -9.00 13.86
N THR A 306 -8.04 -10.16 14.15
CA THR A 306 -7.38 -11.20 14.97
C THR A 306 -7.41 -12.53 14.24
N GLN A 307 -6.34 -13.30 14.43
CA GLN A 307 -6.29 -14.70 13.97
C GLN A 307 -5.69 -15.55 15.08
N LYS A 308 -6.34 -16.68 15.34
CA LYS A 308 -5.79 -17.78 16.12
C LYS A 308 -5.71 -18.99 15.22
N ALA A 309 -4.57 -19.66 15.20
CA ALA A 309 -4.37 -20.83 14.39
C ALA A 309 -3.65 -21.92 15.19
N TRP A 310 -4.02 -23.14 14.95
CA TRP A 310 -3.31 -24.31 15.39
C TRP A 310 -3.09 -25.24 14.20
N LYS A 311 -1.89 -25.81 14.09
CA LYS A 311 -1.54 -26.82 13.10
C LYS A 311 -0.86 -27.99 13.79
N GLY A 312 -1.25 -29.22 13.46
CA GLY A 312 -0.61 -30.43 13.90
C GLY A 312 -0.26 -31.32 12.72
N ASP A 313 0.98 -31.77 12.66
CA ASP A 313 1.48 -32.62 11.58
C ASP A 313 2.16 -33.87 12.18
N VAL A 314 1.97 -34.99 11.49
CA VAL A 314 2.66 -36.25 11.77
C VAL A 314 3.35 -36.70 10.51
N LYS A 315 4.64 -37.01 10.61
CA LYS A 315 5.44 -37.58 9.53
C LYS A 315 5.97 -38.95 9.97
N TYR A 316 5.83 -39.95 9.08
CA TYR A 316 6.43 -41.26 9.24
C TYR A 316 7.39 -41.54 8.09
N ASP A 317 8.67 -41.78 8.39
CA ASP A 317 9.68 -42.11 7.42
C ASP A 317 9.75 -43.66 7.28
N PHE A 318 9.55 -44.16 6.04
CA PHE A 318 9.66 -45.58 5.71
C PHE A 318 11.09 -45.99 5.42
N ASP A 319 11.48 -47.14 5.90
CA ASP A 319 12.70 -47.82 5.45
C ASP A 319 12.38 -48.65 4.17
N HIS A 320 12.13 -47.92 3.05
CA HIS A 320 11.73 -48.55 1.79
C HIS A 320 12.27 -47.80 0.59
N PRO A 321 12.79 -48.51 -0.45
CA PRO A 321 13.49 -47.86 -1.56
C PRO A 321 12.61 -46.97 -2.44
N VAL A 322 11.30 -47.15 -2.44
CA VAL A 322 10.36 -46.40 -3.27
C VAL A 322 9.49 -45.47 -2.42
N LEU A 323 9.03 -45.91 -1.26
CA LEU A 323 8.15 -45.11 -0.37
C LEU A 323 9.02 -44.42 0.68
N ARG A 324 9.18 -43.11 0.54
CA ARG A 324 10.07 -42.33 1.39
C ARG A 324 9.42 -41.95 2.73
N ASP A 325 8.28 -41.25 2.65
CA ASP A 325 7.56 -40.78 3.84
C ASP A 325 6.06 -40.64 3.59
N LEU A 326 5.29 -40.69 4.68
CA LEU A 326 3.88 -40.32 4.74
C LEU A 326 3.72 -39.15 5.68
N ARG A 327 2.97 -38.14 5.27
CA ARG A 327 2.66 -36.95 6.07
C ARG A 327 1.18 -36.73 6.14
N VAL A 328 0.68 -36.49 7.34
CA VAL A 328 -0.71 -36.18 7.63
C VAL A 328 -0.74 -34.98 8.55
N GLY A 329 -1.58 -34.01 8.25
CA GLY A 329 -1.71 -32.81 9.06
C GLY A 329 -3.13 -32.28 9.11
N VAL A 330 -3.40 -31.49 10.15
CA VAL A 330 -4.65 -30.74 10.31
C VAL A 330 -4.33 -29.31 10.73
N ARG A 331 -5.11 -28.39 10.21
CA ARG A 331 -5.04 -26.97 10.60
C ARG A 331 -6.44 -26.46 10.96
N LEU A 332 -6.51 -25.81 12.12
CA LEU A 332 -7.70 -25.10 12.58
C LEU A 332 -7.35 -23.61 12.63
N THR A 333 -8.23 -22.77 12.13
CA THR A 333 -8.03 -21.33 12.11
C THR A 333 -9.34 -20.63 12.45
N ASP A 334 -9.26 -19.72 13.41
CA ASP A 334 -10.31 -18.78 13.79
C ASP A 334 -9.86 -17.37 13.44
N ARG A 335 -10.69 -16.63 12.70
CA ARG A 335 -10.42 -15.27 12.25
C ARG A 335 -11.60 -14.39 12.54
N ASP A 336 -11.32 -13.24 13.13
CA ASP A 336 -12.28 -12.17 13.31
C ASP A 336 -11.73 -10.88 12.71
N GLY A 337 -12.58 -10.11 12.04
CA GLY A 337 -12.23 -8.83 11.46
C GLY A 337 -13.39 -7.85 11.55
N LYS A 338 -13.10 -6.67 12.08
CA LYS A 338 -14.05 -5.58 12.21
C LYS A 338 -13.48 -4.31 11.61
N THR A 339 -14.25 -3.67 10.73
CA THR A 339 -13.96 -2.31 10.24
C THR A 339 -15.09 -1.38 10.67
N ILE A 340 -14.73 -0.26 11.26
CA ILE A 340 -15.62 0.84 11.62
C ILE A 340 -15.16 2.03 10.79
N ASN A 341 -16.06 2.66 10.07
CA ASN A 341 -15.80 3.87 9.30
C ASN A 341 -16.83 4.96 9.58
N SER A 342 -16.46 6.18 9.32
CA SER A 342 -17.29 7.34 9.65
C SER A 342 -18.54 7.44 8.77
N ASN A 343 -18.42 7.08 7.48
CA ASN A 343 -19.54 7.11 6.53
C ASN A 343 -19.14 6.41 5.23
N PRO A 344 -19.97 5.56 4.62
CA PRO A 344 -19.70 4.95 3.33
C PRO A 344 -19.53 5.98 2.19
N ASN A 345 -20.07 7.18 2.33
CA ASN A 345 -19.94 8.29 1.37
C ASN A 345 -18.85 9.30 1.73
N TYR A 346 -17.89 8.95 2.60
CA TYR A 346 -16.77 9.80 3.00
C TYR A 346 -17.18 11.15 3.61
N ASN A 347 -18.36 11.25 4.20
CA ASN A 347 -18.92 12.51 4.71
C ASN A 347 -18.78 13.65 3.68
N TRP A 348 -19.05 13.35 2.42
CA TRP A 348 -18.94 14.32 1.36
C TRP A 348 -19.97 15.45 1.53
N VAL A 349 -19.47 16.66 1.54
CA VAL A 349 -20.29 17.88 1.59
C VAL A 349 -19.93 18.73 0.38
N GLY A 350 -20.86 18.86 -0.54
CA GLY A 350 -20.72 19.70 -1.71
C GLY A 350 -21.80 20.78 -1.74
N ILE A 351 -21.62 21.78 -2.57
CA ILE A 351 -22.63 22.80 -2.85
C ILE A 351 -23.26 22.54 -4.22
N SER A 352 -24.58 22.58 -4.24
CA SER A 352 -25.35 22.48 -5.50
C SER A 352 -25.37 23.80 -6.26
N GLN A 353 -25.07 24.93 -5.61
CA GLN A 353 -25.03 26.27 -6.18
C GLN A 353 -23.65 26.89 -5.98
N ARG A 354 -23.07 27.37 -7.05
CA ARG A 354 -21.72 27.96 -7.09
C ARG A 354 -21.75 29.44 -6.69
N TRP A 355 -22.26 29.75 -5.50
CA TRP A 355 -22.45 31.13 -5.04
C TRP A 355 -21.57 31.50 -3.83
N MET A 356 -20.78 30.55 -3.29
CA MET A 356 -19.83 30.87 -2.23
C MET A 356 -18.61 31.58 -2.79
N MET A 357 -18.55 32.86 -2.54
CA MET A 357 -17.41 33.69 -2.90
C MET A 357 -16.24 33.50 -1.92
N PRO A 358 -14.98 33.80 -2.33
CA PRO A 358 -13.78 33.61 -1.48
C PRO A 358 -13.89 34.26 -0.10
N TRP A 359 -14.52 35.41 0.01
CA TRP A 359 -14.74 36.09 1.28
C TRP A 359 -15.63 35.30 2.27
N GLN A 360 -16.49 34.42 1.76
CA GLN A 360 -17.32 33.53 2.57
C GLN A 360 -16.57 32.29 3.04
N ILE A 361 -15.48 31.94 2.35
CA ILE A 361 -14.64 30.79 2.69
C ILE A 361 -13.64 31.17 3.80
N ASN A 362 -13.30 32.46 3.90
CA ASN A 362 -12.29 32.96 4.85
C ASN A 362 -12.88 33.42 6.20
N GLN A 363 -14.15 33.16 6.46
CA GLN A 363 -14.80 33.40 7.76
C GLN A 363 -14.78 32.10 8.60
#